data_2e305150a09fa5a6b1339341ff884d59
#
_entry.id   2e305150a09fa5a6b1339341ff884d59
#
_cell.length_a   1.000
_cell.length_b   1.000
_cell.length_c   1.000
_cell.angle_alpha   90.00
_cell.angle_beta   90.00
_cell.angle_gamma   90.00
#
_symmetry.space_group_name_H-M   'P 1'
#
loop_
_entity.id
_entity.type
_entity.pdbx_description
1 polymer ?
#
loop_
_entity_poly.entity_id
_entity_poly.type
_entity_poly.pdbx_seq_one_letter_code
_entity_poly.pdbx_strand_id
1 'polypeptide(L)'
;MIVKEMKRMALCLFLLLFAGSVWSAAKEDRTEQRVDSVLRLMTLSEKIGQMNQVSSKEDPTGQLTECSNEEELIRSGQVGSMLNVVGVERTRHLQEIAVNDTRLHIPLIFALDVVHGYKTISPVPLAESCSWDMDLIEKSARVAAEEATASGIQWTFAPMVDIARDPRWGRVMEGSGEDPYLGSAIAKARVRGFQGTDLSAYNTMAACAKHFVGYGAAEGGRDYNTVDISKQRLRELYLPPFSAAADAGVATFMNSFNEVMGVP
;
A
#
# COMPACT_ATOMS: atom_id res chain seq x y z
N MET A 1 35.71 -37.65 -2.18
CA MET A 1 34.25 -37.87 -2.35
C MET A 1 33.49 -36.63 -1.94
N ILE A 2 33.69 -36.07 -0.76
CA ILE A 2 32.99 -34.90 -0.21
C ILE A 2 33.07 -33.62 -1.08
N VAL A 3 34.25 -33.26 -1.60
CA VAL A 3 34.46 -32.07 -2.45
C VAL A 3 33.71 -32.14 -3.77
N LYS A 4 33.49 -33.34 -4.32
CA LYS A 4 32.75 -33.56 -5.58
C LYS A 4 31.24 -33.39 -5.37
N GLU A 5 30.73 -33.80 -4.21
CA GLU A 5 29.33 -33.61 -3.80
C GLU A 5 29.04 -32.14 -3.46
N MET A 6 29.92 -31.44 -2.75
CA MET A 6 29.79 -30.00 -2.48
C MET A 6 29.75 -29.17 -3.78
N LYS A 7 30.59 -29.49 -4.78
CA LYS A 7 30.57 -28.82 -6.09
C LYS A 7 29.26 -29.08 -6.83
N ARG A 8 28.71 -30.30 -6.77
CA ARG A 8 27.40 -30.62 -7.37
C ARG A 8 26.26 -29.89 -6.69
N MET A 9 26.24 -29.84 -5.34
CA MET A 9 25.26 -29.06 -4.60
C MET A 9 25.34 -27.55 -4.89
N ALA A 10 26.54 -26.98 -4.95
CA ALA A 10 26.73 -25.57 -5.31
C ALA A 10 26.25 -25.28 -6.74
N LEU A 11 26.51 -26.17 -7.69
CA LEU A 11 26.02 -26.03 -9.07
C LEU A 11 24.51 -26.15 -9.18
N CYS A 12 23.89 -27.08 -8.45
CA CYS A 12 22.43 -27.20 -8.40
C CYS A 12 21.77 -25.94 -7.77
N LEU A 13 22.35 -25.42 -6.68
CA LEU A 13 21.88 -24.21 -6.03
C LEU A 13 21.99 -22.98 -6.96
N PHE A 14 23.12 -22.88 -7.68
CA PHE A 14 23.31 -21.80 -8.66
C PHE A 14 22.32 -21.89 -9.83
N LEU A 15 22.05 -23.11 -10.34
CA LEU A 15 21.07 -23.33 -11.40
C LEU A 15 19.64 -23.02 -10.94
N LEU A 16 19.28 -23.35 -9.69
CA LEU A 16 17.96 -23.01 -9.11
C LEU A 16 17.78 -21.51 -8.93
N LEU A 17 18.83 -20.81 -8.46
CA LEU A 17 18.80 -19.35 -8.34
C LEU A 17 18.71 -18.65 -9.70
N PHE A 18 19.43 -19.18 -10.70
CA PHE A 18 19.40 -18.65 -12.07
C PHE A 18 18.05 -18.92 -12.75
N ALA A 19 17.47 -20.10 -12.57
CA ALA A 19 16.15 -20.43 -13.08
C ALA A 19 15.05 -19.57 -12.45
N GLY A 20 15.15 -19.28 -11.15
CA GLY A 20 14.23 -18.38 -10.45
C GLY A 20 14.28 -16.95 -10.99
N SER A 21 15.46 -16.40 -11.23
CA SER A 21 15.63 -15.04 -11.78
C SER A 21 15.14 -14.93 -13.23
N VAL A 22 15.37 -15.94 -14.06
CA VAL A 22 14.88 -15.99 -15.45
C VAL A 22 13.36 -16.10 -15.49
N TRP A 23 12.74 -16.85 -14.58
CA TRP A 23 11.29 -16.96 -14.50
C TRP A 23 10.65 -15.67 -14.02
N SER A 24 11.23 -14.99 -13.03
CA SER A 24 10.76 -13.68 -12.56
C SER A 24 10.81 -12.65 -13.67
N ALA A 25 11.92 -12.54 -14.40
CA ALA A 25 12.07 -11.63 -15.52
C ALA A 25 11.08 -11.94 -16.66
N ALA A 26 10.81 -13.21 -16.95
CA ALA A 26 9.84 -13.61 -17.99
C ALA A 26 8.38 -13.38 -17.58
N LYS A 27 8.06 -13.40 -16.27
CA LYS A 27 6.74 -13.04 -15.74
C LYS A 27 6.52 -11.54 -15.83
N GLU A 28 7.52 -10.75 -15.46
CA GLU A 28 7.51 -9.28 -15.55
C GLU A 28 7.34 -8.79 -16.99
N ASP A 29 8.11 -9.33 -17.92
CA ASP A 29 8.00 -9.02 -19.36
C ASP A 29 6.60 -9.31 -19.92
N ARG A 30 5.97 -10.42 -19.53
CA ARG A 30 4.58 -10.72 -19.93
C ARG A 30 3.56 -9.77 -19.34
N THR A 31 3.76 -9.30 -18.11
CA THR A 31 2.88 -8.34 -17.46
C THR A 31 2.95 -6.99 -18.18
N GLU A 32 4.14 -6.50 -18.45
CA GLU A 32 4.37 -5.26 -19.20
C GLU A 32 3.77 -5.32 -20.60
N GLN A 33 3.95 -6.42 -21.32
CA GLN A 33 3.34 -6.60 -22.65
C GLN A 33 1.81 -6.54 -22.62
N ARG A 34 1.17 -7.10 -21.55
CA ARG A 34 -0.28 -7.02 -21.35
C ARG A 34 -0.73 -5.60 -21.04
N VAL A 35 -0.01 -4.91 -20.16
CA VAL A 35 -0.26 -3.50 -19.82
C VAL A 35 -0.18 -2.64 -21.08
N ASP A 36 0.90 -2.76 -21.84
CA ASP A 36 1.09 -2.04 -23.10
C ASP A 36 -0.03 -2.33 -24.12
N SER A 37 -0.47 -3.58 -24.21
CA SER A 37 -1.56 -3.97 -25.09
C SER A 37 -2.87 -3.26 -24.72
N VAL A 38 -3.21 -3.22 -23.43
CA VAL A 38 -4.42 -2.53 -22.96
C VAL A 38 -4.29 -1.02 -23.12
N LEU A 39 -3.14 -0.43 -22.77
CA LEU A 39 -2.89 1.02 -22.93
C LEU A 39 -3.07 1.52 -24.35
N ARG A 40 -2.71 0.72 -25.36
CA ARG A 40 -2.92 1.06 -26.79
C ARG A 40 -4.38 1.09 -27.18
N LEU A 41 -5.25 0.34 -26.50
CA LEU A 41 -6.68 0.32 -26.76
C LEU A 41 -7.41 1.47 -26.07
N MET A 42 -6.82 2.06 -25.02
CA MET A 42 -7.45 3.08 -24.20
C MET A 42 -7.51 4.44 -24.89
N THR A 43 -8.66 5.08 -24.78
CA THR A 43 -8.81 6.53 -25.05
C THR A 43 -8.12 7.35 -23.96
N LEU A 44 -7.90 8.64 -24.20
CA LEU A 44 -7.34 9.53 -23.20
C LEU A 44 -8.25 9.62 -21.96
N SER A 45 -9.57 9.66 -22.14
CA SER A 45 -10.52 9.68 -21.04
C SER A 45 -10.42 8.44 -20.16
N GLU A 46 -10.30 7.25 -20.75
CA GLU A 46 -10.14 5.99 -20.01
C GLU A 46 -8.79 5.91 -19.29
N LYS A 47 -7.71 6.45 -19.86
CA LYS A 47 -6.40 6.55 -19.18
C LYS A 47 -6.48 7.45 -17.95
N ILE A 48 -7.16 8.60 -18.06
CA ILE A 48 -7.41 9.49 -16.93
C ILE A 48 -8.30 8.78 -15.90
N GLY A 49 -9.33 8.09 -16.35
CA GLY A 49 -10.23 7.31 -15.48
C GLY A 49 -9.50 6.26 -14.64
N GLN A 50 -8.51 5.56 -15.22
CA GLN A 50 -7.71 4.59 -14.44
C GLN A 50 -6.91 5.21 -13.29
N MET A 51 -6.58 6.49 -13.37
CA MET A 51 -5.91 7.23 -12.29
C MET A 51 -6.90 7.83 -11.27
N ASN A 52 -8.20 7.76 -11.55
CA ASN A 52 -9.23 8.31 -10.68
C ASN A 52 -9.65 7.28 -9.62
N GLN A 53 -9.63 7.70 -8.36
CA GLN A 53 -10.20 6.96 -7.24
C GLN A 53 -11.41 7.72 -6.71
N VAL A 54 -12.53 7.02 -6.57
CA VAL A 54 -13.75 7.58 -5.98
C VAL A 54 -14.06 6.89 -4.66
N SER A 55 -14.70 7.62 -3.74
CA SER A 55 -15.16 7.06 -2.48
C SER A 55 -16.63 6.67 -2.56
N SER A 56 -16.98 5.55 -1.93
CA SER A 56 -18.38 5.19 -1.74
C SER A 56 -19.07 6.13 -0.76
N LYS A 57 -20.39 6.31 -0.94
CA LYS A 57 -21.23 7.09 -0.02
C LYS A 57 -21.55 6.38 1.29
N GLU A 58 -21.54 5.04 1.27
CA GLU A 58 -22.14 4.25 2.34
C GLU A 58 -21.32 4.21 3.63
N ASP A 59 -20.00 4.44 3.53
CA ASP A 59 -19.12 4.43 4.73
C ASP A 59 -17.91 5.38 4.55
N PRO A 60 -18.14 6.70 4.49
CA PRO A 60 -17.07 7.65 4.25
C PRO A 60 -16.15 7.77 5.47
N THR A 61 -14.86 7.50 5.29
CA THR A 61 -13.81 7.86 6.24
C THR A 61 -12.98 9.02 5.69
N GLY A 62 -12.75 10.06 6.51
CA GLY A 62 -11.93 11.22 6.14
C GLY A 62 -12.64 12.30 5.31
N GLN A 63 -11.85 13.21 4.73
CA GLN A 63 -12.33 14.32 3.90
C GLN A 63 -12.51 13.85 2.45
N LEU A 64 -13.61 13.21 2.14
CA LEU A 64 -13.84 12.63 0.83
C LEU A 64 -15.02 13.27 0.12
N THR A 65 -14.88 13.45 -1.18
CA THR A 65 -15.97 13.85 -2.05
C THR A 65 -16.87 12.65 -2.29
N GLU A 66 -18.09 12.69 -1.78
CA GLU A 66 -19.09 11.64 -2.02
C GLU A 66 -19.40 11.53 -3.52
N CYS A 67 -19.37 10.31 -4.03
CA CYS A 67 -19.76 10.02 -5.40
C CYS A 67 -21.23 9.58 -5.46
N SER A 68 -22.07 10.35 -6.14
CA SER A 68 -23.52 10.02 -6.26
C SER A 68 -23.88 9.12 -7.42
N ASN A 69 -22.96 8.90 -8.35
CA ASN A 69 -23.18 8.18 -9.62
C ASN A 69 -22.04 7.19 -9.92
N GLU A 70 -21.58 6.46 -8.90
CA GLU A 70 -20.42 5.56 -8.99
C GLU A 70 -20.56 4.52 -10.09
N GLU A 71 -21.73 3.89 -10.26
CA GLU A 71 -21.96 2.90 -11.31
C GLU A 71 -21.83 3.49 -12.72
N GLU A 72 -22.32 4.71 -12.93
CA GLU A 72 -22.21 5.39 -14.22
C GLU A 72 -20.76 5.74 -14.56
N LEU A 73 -20.00 6.19 -13.54
CA LEU A 73 -18.55 6.45 -13.71
C LEU A 73 -17.78 5.16 -14.02
N ILE A 74 -18.14 4.04 -13.40
CA ILE A 74 -17.54 2.74 -13.71
C ILE A 74 -17.87 2.34 -15.14
N ARG A 75 -19.16 2.36 -15.54
CA ARG A 75 -19.61 1.99 -16.89
C ARG A 75 -18.95 2.83 -17.99
N SER A 76 -18.70 4.11 -17.71
CA SER A 76 -18.02 5.02 -18.63
C SER A 76 -16.49 4.91 -18.64
N GLY A 77 -15.90 4.04 -17.81
CA GLY A 77 -14.45 3.85 -17.70
C GLY A 77 -13.71 5.02 -17.03
N GLN A 78 -14.40 5.79 -16.19
CA GLN A 78 -13.86 6.98 -15.51
C GLN A 78 -13.35 6.70 -14.09
N VAL A 79 -13.27 5.44 -13.68
CA VAL A 79 -12.81 5.00 -12.35
C VAL A 79 -11.89 3.80 -12.49
N GLY A 80 -10.72 3.86 -11.87
CA GLY A 80 -9.77 2.75 -11.79
C GLY A 80 -9.73 2.08 -10.42
N SER A 81 -10.07 2.81 -9.36
CA SER A 81 -10.11 2.28 -8.00
C SER A 81 -11.21 2.94 -7.17
N MET A 82 -11.63 2.24 -6.12
CA MET A 82 -12.65 2.74 -5.21
C MET A 82 -12.20 2.62 -3.75
N LEU A 83 -12.50 3.65 -2.97
CA LEU A 83 -12.24 3.73 -1.54
C LEU A 83 -13.54 3.54 -0.76
N ASN A 84 -13.46 2.93 0.43
CA ASN A 84 -14.59 2.76 1.36
C ASN A 84 -15.75 1.90 0.82
N VAL A 85 -15.49 1.05 -0.13
CA VAL A 85 -16.44 0.00 -0.54
C VAL A 85 -16.12 -1.26 0.26
N VAL A 86 -17.02 -1.66 1.14
CA VAL A 86 -16.82 -2.81 2.02
C VAL A 86 -17.89 -3.87 1.85
N GLY A 87 -17.49 -5.12 2.02
CA GLY A 87 -18.38 -6.28 1.97
C GLY A 87 -18.46 -6.94 0.59
N VAL A 88 -18.58 -8.27 0.65
CA VAL A 88 -18.48 -9.15 -0.53
C VAL A 88 -19.56 -8.83 -1.58
N GLU A 89 -20.78 -8.57 -1.15
CA GLU A 89 -21.90 -8.31 -2.07
C GLU A 89 -21.66 -7.02 -2.87
N ARG A 90 -21.27 -5.95 -2.17
CA ARG A 90 -21.07 -4.64 -2.79
C ARG A 90 -19.84 -4.62 -3.71
N THR A 91 -18.70 -5.12 -3.23
CA THR A 91 -17.48 -5.21 -4.05
C THR A 91 -17.69 -6.08 -5.28
N ARG A 92 -18.41 -7.21 -5.15
CA ARG A 92 -18.73 -8.08 -6.28
C ARG A 92 -19.64 -7.38 -7.29
N HIS A 93 -20.70 -6.71 -6.84
CA HIS A 93 -21.63 -5.99 -7.72
C HIS A 93 -20.90 -4.95 -8.57
N LEU A 94 -20.08 -4.08 -7.95
CA LEU A 94 -19.34 -3.06 -8.69
C LEU A 94 -18.26 -3.67 -9.60
N GLN A 95 -17.63 -4.76 -9.18
CA GLN A 95 -16.68 -5.49 -10.01
C GLN A 95 -17.34 -6.12 -11.23
N GLU A 96 -18.54 -6.68 -11.09
CA GLU A 96 -19.32 -7.23 -12.21
C GLU A 96 -19.65 -6.15 -13.24
N ILE A 97 -19.99 -4.93 -12.81
CA ILE A 97 -20.18 -3.79 -13.72
C ILE A 97 -18.87 -3.48 -14.45
N ALA A 98 -17.76 -3.38 -13.74
CA ALA A 98 -16.46 -3.06 -14.33
C ALA A 98 -16.03 -4.09 -15.39
N VAL A 99 -16.22 -5.38 -15.09
CA VAL A 99 -15.75 -6.47 -15.96
C VAL A 99 -16.72 -6.80 -17.08
N ASN A 100 -18.03 -6.63 -16.89
CA ASN A 100 -19.04 -7.05 -17.88
C ASN A 100 -19.58 -5.89 -18.70
N ASP A 101 -19.73 -4.69 -18.11
CA ASP A 101 -20.47 -3.59 -18.69
C ASP A 101 -19.57 -2.46 -19.24
N THR A 102 -18.24 -2.61 -19.13
CA THR A 102 -17.28 -1.63 -19.66
C THR A 102 -16.64 -2.10 -20.97
N ARG A 103 -16.17 -1.18 -21.79
CA ARG A 103 -15.55 -1.48 -23.08
C ARG A 103 -14.25 -2.27 -22.99
N LEU A 104 -13.46 -2.04 -21.94
CA LEU A 104 -12.12 -2.64 -21.77
C LEU A 104 -12.09 -3.79 -20.77
N HIS A 105 -13.18 -4.00 -20.04
CA HIS A 105 -13.30 -5.08 -19.06
C HIS A 105 -12.20 -5.08 -17.98
N ILE A 106 -11.70 -3.88 -17.61
CA ILE A 106 -10.65 -3.72 -16.62
C ILE A 106 -11.28 -3.79 -15.23
N PRO A 107 -10.82 -4.71 -14.35
CA PRO A 107 -11.35 -4.79 -13.00
C PRO A 107 -10.95 -3.58 -12.15
N LEU A 108 -11.79 -3.23 -11.18
CA LEU A 108 -11.51 -2.22 -10.16
C LEU A 108 -10.56 -2.74 -9.08
N ILE A 109 -9.85 -1.82 -8.45
CA ILE A 109 -9.13 -2.07 -7.21
C ILE A 109 -9.93 -1.43 -6.06
N PHE A 110 -10.30 -2.21 -5.04
CA PHE A 110 -10.96 -1.69 -3.85
C PHE A 110 -9.96 -1.44 -2.74
N ALA A 111 -10.00 -0.24 -2.18
CA ALA A 111 -9.08 0.25 -1.17
C ALA A 111 -9.80 0.61 0.14
N LEU A 112 -9.07 0.49 1.25
CA LEU A 112 -9.53 0.90 2.58
C LEU A 112 -8.34 1.24 3.47
N ASP A 113 -8.55 2.11 4.47
CA ASP A 113 -7.58 2.38 5.54
C ASP A 113 -7.61 1.26 6.61
N VAL A 114 -6.95 0.15 6.34
CA VAL A 114 -6.81 -0.98 7.28
C VAL A 114 -5.59 -0.72 8.17
N VAL A 115 -5.73 0.19 9.14
CA VAL A 115 -4.60 0.73 9.91
C VAL A 115 -4.24 -0.16 11.12
N HIS A 116 -5.26 -0.63 11.87
CA HIS A 116 -5.06 -1.45 13.07
C HIS A 116 -6.09 -2.59 13.18
N GLY A 117 -6.10 -3.44 12.18
CA GLY A 117 -7.07 -4.53 12.03
C GLY A 117 -8.23 -4.17 11.10
N TYR A 118 -9.06 -5.16 10.80
CA TYR A 118 -10.27 -5.01 9.99
C TYR A 118 -11.51 -5.50 10.76
N LYS A 119 -11.76 -6.78 10.85
CA LYS A 119 -12.80 -7.35 11.73
C LYS A 119 -12.27 -7.58 13.15
N THR A 120 -11.07 -8.09 13.25
CA THR A 120 -10.33 -8.18 14.51
C THR A 120 -9.57 -6.88 14.71
N ILE A 121 -9.94 -6.12 15.75
CA ILE A 121 -9.30 -4.86 16.08
C ILE A 121 -8.01 -5.14 16.85
N SER A 122 -6.89 -4.69 16.34
CA SER A 122 -5.60 -4.67 17.02
C SER A 122 -5.37 -3.35 17.76
N PRO A 123 -4.39 -3.26 18.66
CA PRO A 123 -3.98 -1.97 19.23
C PRO A 123 -3.63 -0.97 18.13
N VAL A 124 -3.82 0.33 18.40
CA VAL A 124 -3.37 1.37 17.48
C VAL A 124 -1.86 1.26 17.22
N PRO A 125 -1.35 1.64 16.04
CA PRO A 125 0.05 1.42 15.66
C PRO A 125 1.07 1.92 16.66
N LEU A 126 0.84 3.07 17.29
CA LEU A 126 1.71 3.58 18.34
C LEU A 126 1.78 2.66 19.57
N ALA A 127 0.64 2.10 20.00
CA ALA A 127 0.61 1.15 21.09
C ALA A 127 1.25 -0.20 20.71
N GLU A 128 1.00 -0.65 19.48
CA GLU A 128 1.60 -1.89 18.94
C GLU A 128 3.14 -1.75 18.84
N SER A 129 3.65 -0.56 18.49
CA SER A 129 5.09 -0.28 18.44
C SER A 129 5.80 -0.45 19.78
N CYS A 130 5.08 -0.24 20.90
CA CYS A 130 5.62 -0.43 22.25
C CYS A 130 5.95 -1.90 22.57
N SER A 131 5.47 -2.85 21.79
CA SER A 131 5.81 -4.27 21.96
C SER A 131 7.25 -4.59 21.57
N TRP A 132 7.86 -3.86 20.66
CA TRP A 132 9.15 -4.13 20.02
C TRP A 132 9.25 -5.54 19.39
N ASP A 133 8.12 -6.18 19.16
CA ASP A 133 8.01 -7.53 18.61
C ASP A 133 7.60 -7.45 17.12
N MET A 134 8.60 -7.49 16.23
CA MET A 134 8.40 -7.37 14.80
C MET A 134 7.62 -8.54 14.21
N ASP A 135 7.77 -9.74 14.78
CA ASP A 135 7.04 -10.93 14.32
C ASP A 135 5.56 -10.83 14.68
N LEU A 136 5.24 -10.29 15.86
CA LEU A 136 3.86 -10.02 16.26
C LEU A 136 3.21 -8.95 15.38
N ILE A 137 3.93 -7.87 15.10
CA ILE A 137 3.47 -6.77 14.23
C ILE A 137 3.22 -7.27 12.80
N GLU A 138 4.10 -8.12 12.27
CA GLU A 138 3.90 -8.74 10.95
C GLU A 138 2.66 -9.66 10.94
N LYS A 139 2.46 -10.47 11.97
CA LYS A 139 1.27 -11.32 12.12
C LYS A 139 -0.02 -10.52 12.25
N SER A 140 -0.02 -9.42 12.99
CA SER A 140 -1.16 -8.52 13.13
C SER A 140 -1.58 -7.96 11.76
N ALA A 141 -0.63 -7.46 10.98
CA ALA A 141 -0.88 -7.01 9.62
C ALA A 141 -1.35 -8.14 8.68
N ARG A 142 -0.83 -9.37 8.87
CA ARG A 142 -1.26 -10.55 8.11
C ARG A 142 -2.73 -10.90 8.36
N VAL A 143 -3.15 -10.94 9.63
CA VAL A 143 -4.55 -11.19 10.00
C VAL A 143 -5.47 -10.12 9.40
N ALA A 144 -5.09 -8.85 9.50
CA ALA A 144 -5.84 -7.75 8.92
C ALA A 144 -6.00 -7.89 7.40
N ALA A 145 -4.94 -8.31 6.69
CA ALA A 145 -4.99 -8.54 5.25
C ALA A 145 -5.92 -9.71 4.89
N GLU A 146 -5.85 -10.83 5.60
CA GLU A 146 -6.71 -11.99 5.36
C GLU A 146 -8.19 -11.66 5.55
N GLU A 147 -8.52 -10.92 6.59
CA GLU A 147 -9.90 -10.49 6.85
C GLU A 147 -10.39 -9.47 5.80
N ALA A 148 -9.57 -8.50 5.42
CA ALA A 148 -9.93 -7.46 4.47
C ALA A 148 -10.09 -8.04 3.06
N THR A 149 -9.19 -8.90 2.63
CA THR A 149 -9.27 -9.54 1.30
C THR A 149 -10.48 -10.47 1.19
N ALA A 150 -10.85 -11.15 2.27
CA ALA A 150 -12.08 -11.94 2.34
C ALA A 150 -13.36 -11.07 2.18
N SER A 151 -13.26 -9.76 2.38
CA SER A 151 -14.34 -8.78 2.15
C SER A 151 -14.22 -8.03 0.82
N GLY A 152 -13.27 -8.42 -0.05
CA GLY A 152 -13.09 -7.87 -1.39
C GLY A 152 -12.17 -6.65 -1.47
N ILE A 153 -11.35 -6.37 -0.45
CA ILE A 153 -10.41 -5.25 -0.41
C ILE A 153 -9.02 -5.74 -0.83
N GLN A 154 -8.40 -5.12 -1.85
CA GLN A 154 -7.10 -5.52 -2.39
C GLN A 154 -5.98 -4.53 -2.10
N TRP A 155 -6.29 -3.34 -1.58
CA TRP A 155 -5.32 -2.28 -1.34
C TRP A 155 -5.58 -1.61 0.01
N THR A 156 -4.56 -1.50 0.86
CA THR A 156 -4.66 -0.75 2.11
C THR A 156 -3.82 0.52 2.08
N PHE A 157 -4.34 1.60 2.65
CA PHE A 157 -3.56 2.82 2.89
C PHE A 157 -2.83 2.76 4.24
N ALA A 158 -2.07 1.68 4.40
CA ALA A 158 -1.19 1.41 5.53
C ALA A 158 0.07 0.65 5.03
N PRO A 159 1.21 0.78 5.71
CA PRO A 159 1.44 1.45 7.00
C PRO A 159 1.63 2.96 6.88
N MET A 160 1.22 3.72 7.91
CA MET A 160 1.71 5.06 8.11
C MET A 160 3.13 4.98 8.70
N VAL A 161 4.10 5.52 7.97
CA VAL A 161 5.52 5.47 8.33
C VAL A 161 6.09 6.86 8.66
N ASP A 162 5.21 7.82 8.87
CA ASP A 162 5.58 9.17 9.29
C ASP A 162 6.22 9.13 10.68
N ILE A 163 7.38 9.80 10.80
CA ILE A 163 8.02 10.03 12.10
C ILE A 163 7.34 11.20 12.77
N ALA A 164 6.69 10.95 13.90
CA ALA A 164 6.00 11.96 14.68
C ALA A 164 7.00 12.82 15.46
N ARG A 165 7.01 14.13 15.21
CA ARG A 165 7.90 15.07 15.89
C ARG A 165 7.28 15.71 17.13
N ASP A 166 6.01 16.06 17.03
CA ASP A 166 5.26 16.74 18.11
C ASP A 166 4.14 15.81 18.59
N PRO A 167 4.14 15.43 19.89
CA PRO A 167 3.13 14.50 20.42
C PRO A 167 1.69 15.09 20.46
N ARG A 168 1.53 16.38 20.20
CA ARG A 168 0.21 17.01 20.06
C ARG A 168 -0.43 16.76 18.71
N TRP A 169 0.34 16.27 17.72
CA TRP A 169 -0.21 15.90 16.43
C TRP A 169 -1.25 14.79 16.55
N GLY A 170 -2.48 15.03 16.08
CA GLY A 170 -3.60 14.12 16.26
C GLY A 170 -3.40 12.74 15.61
N ARG A 171 -2.52 12.64 14.60
CA ARG A 171 -2.23 11.38 13.90
C ARG A 171 -1.02 10.62 14.45
N VAL A 172 -0.42 11.06 15.56
CA VAL A 172 0.71 10.36 16.20
C VAL A 172 0.39 8.88 16.48
N MET A 173 -0.86 8.58 16.76
CA MET A 173 -1.35 7.24 17.06
C MET A 173 -1.31 6.27 15.87
N GLU A 174 -1.31 6.78 14.64
CA GLU A 174 -1.29 5.95 13.43
C GLU A 174 0.11 5.44 13.05
N GLY A 175 1.17 6.05 13.60
CA GLY A 175 2.57 5.75 13.32
C GLY A 175 3.27 4.97 14.42
N SER A 176 4.59 4.83 14.29
CA SER A 176 5.45 4.08 15.21
C SER A 176 6.18 4.95 16.21
N GLY A 177 5.85 6.24 16.32
CA GLY A 177 6.48 7.20 17.21
C GLY A 177 7.58 8.03 16.54
N GLU A 178 8.61 8.41 17.31
CA GLU A 178 9.62 9.39 16.89
C GLU A 178 10.94 8.78 16.41
N ASP A 179 11.17 7.50 16.65
CA ASP A 179 12.44 6.83 16.34
C ASP A 179 12.46 6.29 14.89
N PRO A 180 13.37 6.77 14.01
CA PRO A 180 13.41 6.35 12.62
C PRO A 180 13.89 4.90 12.43
N TYR A 181 14.66 4.35 13.37
CA TYR A 181 15.09 2.96 13.32
C TYR A 181 13.94 2.01 13.63
N LEU A 182 13.22 2.24 14.72
CA LEU A 182 12.03 1.47 15.07
C LEU A 182 10.97 1.60 13.99
N GLY A 183 10.72 2.82 13.51
CA GLY A 183 9.79 3.09 12.41
C GLY A 183 10.15 2.31 11.14
N SER A 184 11.44 2.22 10.82
CA SER A 184 11.94 1.45 9.67
C SER A 184 11.74 -0.05 9.84
N ALA A 185 11.98 -0.59 11.04
CA ALA A 185 11.77 -2.01 11.34
C ALA A 185 10.28 -2.38 11.24
N ILE A 186 9.41 -1.55 11.81
CA ILE A 186 7.94 -1.73 11.78
C ILE A 186 7.41 -1.58 10.36
N ALA A 187 7.91 -0.62 9.57
CA ALA A 187 7.51 -0.47 8.17
C ALA A 187 7.72 -1.77 7.39
N LYS A 188 8.91 -2.40 7.54
CA LYS A 188 9.22 -3.69 6.90
C LYS A 188 8.28 -4.81 7.36
N ALA A 189 8.04 -4.92 8.67
CA ALA A 189 7.16 -5.93 9.24
C ALA A 189 5.73 -5.80 8.70
N ARG A 190 5.17 -4.59 8.71
CA ARG A 190 3.81 -4.35 8.22
C ARG A 190 3.66 -4.57 6.71
N VAL A 191 4.64 -4.13 5.91
CA VAL A 191 4.63 -4.39 4.45
C VAL A 191 4.61 -5.89 4.18
N ARG A 192 5.50 -6.67 4.83
CA ARG A 192 5.50 -8.13 4.70
C ARG A 192 4.21 -8.77 5.20
N GLY A 193 3.68 -8.28 6.30
CA GLY A 193 2.41 -8.75 6.84
C GLY A 193 1.25 -8.56 5.85
N PHE A 194 1.05 -7.39 5.29
CA PHE A 194 -0.02 -7.11 4.34
C PHE A 194 0.19 -7.85 3.01
N GLN A 195 1.39 -7.82 2.46
CA GLN A 195 1.68 -8.31 1.11
C GLN A 195 2.04 -9.80 1.04
N GLY A 196 2.44 -10.40 2.17
CA GLY A 196 2.96 -11.76 2.15
C GLY A 196 4.17 -11.90 1.24
N THR A 197 4.33 -13.07 0.66
CA THR A 197 5.42 -13.38 -0.29
C THR A 197 4.99 -13.30 -1.76
N ASP A 198 3.69 -13.24 -2.03
CA ASP A 198 3.13 -13.15 -3.39
C ASP A 198 1.83 -12.36 -3.37
N LEU A 199 1.85 -11.17 -3.97
CA LEU A 199 0.66 -10.31 -4.11
C LEU A 199 -0.43 -10.90 -5.01
N SER A 200 -0.15 -11.93 -5.78
CA SER A 200 -1.18 -12.63 -6.56
C SER A 200 -1.99 -13.64 -5.73
N ALA A 201 -1.61 -13.88 -4.48
CA ALA A 201 -2.36 -14.75 -3.59
C ALA A 201 -3.67 -14.08 -3.12
N TYR A 202 -4.72 -14.87 -2.98
CA TYR A 202 -6.06 -14.38 -2.66
C TYR A 202 -6.22 -13.75 -1.27
N ASN A 203 -5.25 -13.97 -0.39
CA ASN A 203 -5.26 -13.48 0.99
C ASN A 203 -4.20 -12.40 1.25
N THR A 204 -3.64 -11.78 0.23
CA THR A 204 -2.66 -10.69 0.30
C THR A 204 -3.24 -9.41 -0.27
N MET A 205 -2.79 -8.26 0.24
CA MET A 205 -3.22 -6.96 -0.24
C MET A 205 -2.04 -6.02 -0.45
N ALA A 206 -2.14 -5.13 -1.43
CA ALA A 206 -1.13 -4.10 -1.66
C ALA A 206 -1.05 -3.15 -0.46
N ALA A 207 0.15 -2.96 0.07
CA ALA A 207 0.44 -1.98 1.11
C ALA A 207 0.76 -0.62 0.50
N CYS A 208 0.53 0.44 1.27
CA CYS A 208 0.83 1.82 0.88
C CYS A 208 1.58 2.52 2.01
N ALA A 209 2.86 2.80 1.80
CA ALA A 209 3.62 3.61 2.76
C ALA A 209 3.22 5.08 2.62
N LYS A 210 2.77 5.69 3.72
CA LYS A 210 2.23 7.05 3.73
C LYS A 210 2.79 7.85 4.90
N HIS A 211 2.82 9.18 4.80
CA HIS A 211 2.57 10.08 3.68
C HIS A 211 3.89 10.67 3.19
N PHE A 212 4.30 10.44 2.00
CA PHE A 212 5.60 10.85 1.45
C PHE A 212 5.59 12.35 1.10
N VAL A 213 6.29 13.23 1.84
CA VAL A 213 7.18 13.00 2.98
C VAL A 213 7.16 14.18 3.97
N GLY A 214 7.48 13.87 5.24
CA GLY A 214 7.66 14.90 6.27
C GLY A 214 6.39 15.31 7.00
N TYR A 215 5.27 14.67 6.76
CA TYR A 215 3.96 15.04 7.31
C TYR A 215 3.93 15.05 8.85
N GLY A 216 4.65 14.14 9.50
CA GLY A 216 4.77 14.09 10.97
C GLY A 216 5.61 15.23 11.58
N ALA A 217 6.20 16.10 10.76
CA ALA A 217 6.97 17.27 11.19
C ALA A 217 6.15 18.57 11.22
N ALA A 218 4.82 18.49 11.09
CA ALA A 218 3.94 19.65 11.05
C ALA A 218 4.18 20.60 12.22
N GLU A 219 4.27 21.89 11.95
CA GLU A 219 4.60 22.91 12.94
C GLU A 219 3.56 22.98 14.07
N GLY A 220 4.07 22.88 15.30
CA GLY A 220 3.25 22.90 16.51
C GLY A 220 2.32 21.69 16.65
N GLY A 221 2.55 20.60 15.91
CA GLY A 221 1.69 19.43 15.89
C GLY A 221 0.33 19.67 15.25
N ARG A 222 0.16 20.76 14.52
CA ARG A 222 -1.10 21.09 13.86
C ARG A 222 -1.23 20.33 12.55
N ASP A 223 -2.28 19.56 12.43
CA ASP A 223 -2.54 18.76 11.23
C ASP A 223 -2.75 19.64 9.99
N TYR A 224 -2.38 19.16 8.82
CA TYR A 224 -2.41 19.87 7.53
C TYR A 224 -1.64 21.22 7.53
N ASN A 225 -0.58 21.32 8.33
CA ASN A 225 0.20 22.54 8.43
C ASN A 225 1.57 22.42 7.76
N THR A 226 2.23 23.57 7.65
CA THR A 226 3.57 23.73 7.08
C THR A 226 4.60 22.85 7.76
N VAL A 227 5.59 22.39 6.97
CA VAL A 227 6.73 21.62 7.43
C VAL A 227 8.00 22.37 7.07
N ASP A 228 8.72 22.88 8.07
CA ASP A 228 10.03 23.49 7.91
C ASP A 228 11.12 22.57 8.48
N ILE A 229 11.81 21.85 7.61
CA ILE A 229 12.87 20.91 7.95
C ILE A 229 14.06 21.08 6.99
N SER A 230 15.29 20.94 7.52
CA SER A 230 16.48 20.94 6.68
C SER A 230 16.58 19.65 5.85
N LYS A 231 17.31 19.70 4.72
CA LYS A 231 17.63 18.53 3.90
C LYS A 231 18.32 17.42 4.70
N GLN A 232 19.12 17.77 5.67
CA GLN A 232 19.79 16.81 6.55
C GLN A 232 18.76 16.08 7.40
N ARG A 233 17.88 16.79 8.10
CA ARG A 233 16.82 16.17 8.91
C ARG A 233 15.87 15.31 8.08
N LEU A 234 15.50 15.77 6.89
CA LEU A 234 14.69 14.99 5.98
C LEU A 234 15.32 13.60 5.71
N ARG A 235 16.63 13.58 5.44
CA ARG A 235 17.36 12.34 5.12
C ARG A 235 17.63 11.46 6.34
N GLU A 236 17.84 12.04 7.50
CA GLU A 236 18.22 11.30 8.71
C GLU A 236 17.01 10.76 9.48
N LEU A 237 15.87 11.47 9.45
CA LEU A 237 14.71 11.14 10.27
C LEU A 237 13.50 10.67 9.45
N TYR A 238 13.14 11.40 8.41
CA TYR A 238 11.84 11.19 7.73
C TYR A 238 11.89 10.23 6.56
N LEU A 239 13.01 10.16 5.82
CA LEU A 239 13.16 9.25 4.69
C LEU A 239 13.47 7.79 5.07
N PRO A 240 14.18 7.47 6.17
CA PRO A 240 14.57 6.09 6.44
C PRO A 240 13.41 5.08 6.50
N PRO A 241 12.24 5.35 7.13
CA PRO A 241 11.12 4.42 7.10
C PRO A 241 10.53 4.18 5.71
N PHE A 242 10.53 5.20 4.84
CA PHE A 242 10.10 5.05 3.43
C PHE A 242 11.09 4.20 2.63
N SER A 243 12.39 4.42 2.83
CA SER A 243 13.43 3.57 2.22
C SER A 243 13.28 2.12 2.67
N ALA A 244 13.03 1.90 3.97
CA ALA A 244 12.81 0.58 4.53
C ALA A 244 11.54 -0.11 3.97
N ALA A 245 10.47 0.65 3.74
CA ALA A 245 9.26 0.15 3.08
C ALA A 245 9.55 -0.22 1.61
N ALA A 246 10.32 0.61 0.89
CA ALA A 246 10.74 0.33 -0.48
C ALA A 246 11.61 -0.94 -0.56
N ASP A 247 12.58 -1.09 0.34
CA ASP A 247 13.42 -2.29 0.45
C ASP A 247 12.61 -3.56 0.76
N ALA A 248 11.48 -3.41 1.47
CA ALA A 248 10.55 -4.49 1.74
C ALA A 248 9.60 -4.77 0.56
N GLY A 249 9.70 -4.03 -0.54
CA GLY A 249 8.89 -4.20 -1.74
C GLY A 249 7.47 -3.66 -1.61
N VAL A 250 7.25 -2.56 -0.86
CA VAL A 250 5.93 -1.95 -0.76
C VAL A 250 5.36 -1.63 -2.14
N ALA A 251 4.11 -1.98 -2.37
CA ALA A 251 3.47 -1.84 -3.68
C ALA A 251 3.21 -0.37 -4.07
N THR A 252 2.87 0.48 -3.11
CA THR A 252 2.49 1.87 -3.38
C THR A 252 2.98 2.84 -2.31
N PHE A 253 3.05 4.12 -2.70
CA PHE A 253 3.29 5.25 -1.80
C PHE A 253 2.15 6.25 -1.95
N MET A 254 1.79 6.91 -0.86
CA MET A 254 0.86 8.04 -0.86
C MET A 254 1.61 9.33 -0.55
N ASN A 255 1.42 10.34 -1.38
CA ASN A 255 2.00 11.67 -1.15
C ASN A 255 1.45 12.30 0.12
N SER A 256 2.25 13.14 0.77
CA SER A 256 1.79 13.98 1.89
C SER A 256 1.05 15.23 1.38
N PHE A 257 0.40 15.94 2.31
CA PHE A 257 -0.39 17.14 2.02
C PHE A 257 0.42 18.43 2.18
N ASN A 258 1.58 18.37 2.83
CA ASN A 258 2.38 19.51 3.19
C ASN A 258 3.39 19.88 2.08
N GLU A 259 3.78 21.10 2.07
CA GLU A 259 5.01 21.49 1.39
C GLU A 259 6.24 21.08 2.21
N VAL A 260 7.37 20.87 1.54
CA VAL A 260 8.68 20.66 2.16
C VAL A 260 9.66 21.63 1.57
N MET A 261 10.25 22.49 2.41
CA MET A 261 11.24 23.51 1.98
C MET A 261 10.71 24.43 0.86
N GLY A 262 9.42 24.81 0.94
CA GLY A 262 8.77 25.67 -0.05
C GLY A 262 8.38 24.97 -1.36
N VAL A 263 8.48 23.64 -1.43
CA VAL A 263 8.03 22.84 -2.58
C VAL A 263 6.75 22.12 -2.17
N PRO A 264 5.62 22.37 -2.88
CA PRO A 264 4.34 21.68 -2.63
C PRO A 264 4.43 20.17 -2.84
#